data_ebe0a03322222550fcabe282f290fc92
#
_entry.id   ebe0a03322222550fcabe282f290fc92
#
_cell.length_a   1.000
_cell.length_b   1.000
_cell.length_c   1.000
_cell.angle_alpha   90.00
_cell.angle_beta   90.00
_cell.angle_gamma   90.00
#
_symmetry.space_group_name_H-M   'P 1'
#
loop_
_entity.id
_entity.type
_entity.pdbx_description
1 polymer ?
#
loop_
_entity_poly.entity_id
_entity_poly.type
_entity_poly.pdbx_seq_one_letter_code
_entity_poly.pdbx_strand_id
1 'polypeptide(L)'
;PLRREVTLVIDRSGSMAGEKMDQVRTAALQIVEGLEDGEHFNLITYNEGVDLFSSKPVLSDRGSKVRARKFIREIRVSGGTNIDGALKAAISQPVRDGVVPMVLFLTDGLPTIGETSERKIREKVRSLNSGERRIFTFGVGVDVNTPLLSSLADDSRALPTYVLPGEKVEVKVASVFRRLRGPVLGFPELKVFTREGKRASHLVSDLVPRQLPDFFAGDQVIVTGRYRGSEPLEFRLAGHDGTARRTLSLPFKAGTGRNPFVPRLWAMRRIGVLTSALRDLGAESSSPNPGAGVVDRDDPRVRELVDEIVRLSTEYGVLSEYTAFLALEGEVFSSRKKRVSRAAENYDRRALKTRSGASSVNQDLNLWSQKQSESLNPRNSYVDEELKVQEIENVVQCADMTFFRRGSQWVDARLAPQQNEKEGPPAREIKIGSKEFNQIVDRLVRKQRQSCLALGRNLELVIDGVRYRIK
;
A
#
# COMPACT_ATOMS: atom_id res chain seq x y z
N PRO A 1 7.74 28.17 -3.97
CA PRO A 1 7.63 26.78 -3.54
C PRO A 1 7.07 26.69 -2.13
N LEU A 2 6.26 25.68 -1.88
CA LEU A 2 5.76 25.35 -0.55
C LEU A 2 6.93 25.08 0.41
N ARG A 3 6.83 25.59 1.64
CA ARG A 3 7.81 25.30 2.70
C ARG A 3 7.29 24.15 3.55
N ARG A 4 8.21 23.43 4.19
CA ARG A 4 7.86 22.37 5.14
C ARG A 4 7.82 22.93 6.57
N GLU A 5 6.94 22.35 7.37
CA GLU A 5 6.98 22.43 8.83
C GLU A 5 7.16 21.01 9.36
N VAL A 6 8.32 20.69 9.92
CA VAL A 6 8.73 19.33 10.27
C VAL A 6 8.73 19.14 11.79
N THR A 7 7.88 18.26 12.30
CA THR A 7 7.92 17.81 13.69
C THR A 7 8.52 16.41 13.75
N LEU A 8 9.68 16.26 14.36
CA LEU A 8 10.32 14.98 14.57
C LEU A 8 9.91 14.44 15.94
N VAL A 9 9.31 13.25 15.97
CA VAL A 9 8.85 12.57 17.19
C VAL A 9 9.67 11.32 17.40
N ILE A 10 10.39 11.27 18.52
CA ILE A 10 11.40 10.26 18.81
C ILE A 10 10.99 9.45 20.04
N ASP A 11 10.82 8.16 19.87
CA ASP A 11 10.72 7.18 20.94
C ASP A 11 12.04 7.13 21.71
N ARG A 12 11.95 7.24 23.05
CA ARG A 12 13.07 7.05 23.97
C ARG A 12 12.75 6.04 25.05
N SER A 13 11.84 5.10 24.76
CA SER A 13 11.52 3.97 25.63
C SER A 13 12.72 3.04 25.83
N GLY A 14 12.62 2.14 26.81
CA GLY A 14 13.73 1.25 27.19
C GLY A 14 14.28 0.39 26.06
N SER A 15 13.43 -0.03 25.11
CA SER A 15 13.80 -0.84 23.93
C SER A 15 14.71 -0.12 22.93
N MET A 16 14.70 1.23 22.95
CA MET A 16 15.56 2.07 22.11
C MET A 16 17.03 2.13 22.56
N ALA A 17 17.39 1.48 23.66
CA ALA A 17 18.75 1.56 24.22
C ALA A 17 19.84 1.06 23.25
N GLY A 18 21.05 1.65 23.40
CA GLY A 18 22.23 1.26 22.62
C GLY A 18 22.24 1.82 21.20
N GLU A 19 22.66 1.01 20.24
CA GLU A 19 22.91 1.40 18.86
C GLU A 19 21.69 2.06 18.19
N LYS A 20 20.48 1.60 18.48
CA LYS A 20 19.24 2.17 17.91
C LYS A 20 19.13 3.67 18.24
N MET A 21 19.33 4.04 19.52
CA MET A 21 19.24 5.44 19.94
C MET A 21 20.35 6.29 19.33
N ASP A 22 21.57 5.74 19.17
CA ASP A 22 22.68 6.47 18.56
C ASP A 22 22.42 6.72 17.07
N GLN A 23 21.88 5.76 16.36
CA GLN A 23 21.44 5.92 14.97
C GLN A 23 20.30 6.93 14.84
N VAL A 24 19.31 6.90 15.75
CA VAL A 24 18.19 7.86 15.77
C VAL A 24 18.68 9.28 16.10
N ARG A 25 19.61 9.45 17.03
CA ARG A 25 20.25 10.77 17.28
C ARG A 25 20.94 11.29 16.03
N THR A 26 21.69 10.42 15.33
CA THR A 26 22.35 10.76 14.08
C THR A 26 21.35 11.18 13.00
N ALA A 27 20.26 10.43 12.83
CA ALA A 27 19.18 10.77 11.92
C ALA A 27 18.54 12.13 12.26
N ALA A 28 18.24 12.37 13.54
CA ALA A 28 17.65 13.61 14.01
C ALA A 28 18.57 14.82 13.75
N LEU A 29 19.87 14.67 13.99
CA LEU A 29 20.87 15.71 13.67
C LEU A 29 20.90 16.00 12.16
N GLN A 30 20.91 14.96 11.32
CA GLN A 30 20.89 15.12 9.85
C GLN A 30 19.64 15.85 9.37
N ILE A 31 18.47 15.55 9.95
CA ILE A 31 17.22 16.25 9.63
C ILE A 31 17.32 17.73 9.98
N VAL A 32 17.71 18.04 11.23
CA VAL A 32 17.83 19.44 11.70
C VAL A 32 18.80 20.23 10.86
N GLU A 33 19.95 19.65 10.50
CA GLU A 33 20.94 20.33 9.64
C GLU A 33 20.44 20.48 8.19
N GLY A 34 19.69 19.52 7.70
CA GLY A 34 19.15 19.49 6.33
C GLY A 34 17.91 20.36 6.12
N LEU A 35 17.39 21.04 7.17
CA LEU A 35 16.32 22.02 7.04
C LEU A 35 16.80 23.26 6.30
N GLU A 36 15.99 23.76 5.38
CA GLU A 36 16.27 24.94 4.58
C GLU A 36 15.88 26.23 5.30
N ASP A 37 16.41 27.36 4.83
CA ASP A 37 16.07 28.67 5.40
C ASP A 37 14.58 28.97 5.23
N GLY A 38 13.96 29.40 6.33
CA GLY A 38 12.54 29.71 6.38
C GLY A 38 11.63 28.50 6.61
N GLU A 39 12.15 27.28 6.68
CA GLU A 39 11.43 26.12 7.20
C GLU A 39 11.27 26.22 8.71
N HIS A 40 10.30 25.52 9.26
CA HIS A 40 10.04 25.46 10.69
C HIS A 40 10.12 24.02 11.16
N PHE A 41 10.55 23.84 12.42
CA PHE A 41 10.63 22.51 12.99
C PHE A 41 10.32 22.47 14.48
N ASN A 42 9.97 21.29 14.97
CA ASN A 42 9.97 20.96 16.39
C ASN A 42 10.52 19.56 16.62
N LEU A 43 10.97 19.32 17.85
CA LEU A 43 11.39 18.00 18.31
C LEU A 43 10.51 17.61 19.50
N ILE A 44 10.05 16.37 19.50
CA ILE A 44 9.30 15.75 20.58
C ILE A 44 9.99 14.45 20.92
N THR A 45 10.27 14.23 22.19
CA THR A 45 10.72 12.92 22.66
C THR A 45 9.70 12.34 23.61
N TYR A 46 9.52 11.03 23.60
CA TYR A 46 8.53 10.40 24.44
C TYR A 46 8.98 9.03 24.95
N ASN A 47 8.46 8.70 26.12
CA ASN A 47 8.46 7.40 26.76
C ASN A 47 7.10 7.24 27.48
N GLU A 48 7.05 7.20 28.81
CA GLU A 48 5.80 7.34 29.59
C GLU A 48 5.27 8.77 29.52
N GLY A 49 6.18 9.75 29.53
CA GLY A 49 5.91 11.18 29.35
C GLY A 49 6.28 11.69 27.97
N VAL A 50 5.95 12.95 27.72
CA VAL A 50 6.24 13.64 26.44
C VAL A 50 7.00 14.94 26.75
N ASP A 51 8.19 15.06 26.17
CA ASP A 51 9.02 16.27 26.29
C ASP A 51 9.09 16.99 24.95
N LEU A 52 8.82 18.29 24.98
CA LEU A 52 8.84 19.15 23.79
C LEU A 52 10.09 20.03 23.78
N PHE A 53 10.76 20.10 22.66
CA PHE A 53 11.84 21.07 22.43
C PHE A 53 11.32 22.51 22.50
N SER A 54 10.12 22.73 21.95
CA SER A 54 9.42 24.01 22.01
C SER A 54 7.91 23.80 22.04
N SER A 55 7.14 24.72 22.64
CA SER A 55 5.68 24.68 22.66
C SER A 55 5.02 24.80 21.27
N LYS A 56 5.75 25.31 20.28
CA LYS A 56 5.35 25.46 18.88
C LYS A 56 6.55 25.31 17.95
N PRO A 57 6.34 24.96 16.66
CA PRO A 57 7.43 24.90 15.69
C PRO A 57 8.22 26.22 15.60
N VAL A 58 9.54 26.13 15.62
CA VAL A 58 10.46 27.26 15.56
C VAL A 58 11.09 27.39 14.18
N LEU A 59 11.49 28.60 13.81
CA LEU A 59 12.22 28.87 12.58
C LEU A 59 13.55 28.12 12.59
N SER A 60 13.92 27.54 11.45
CA SER A 60 15.21 26.89 11.23
C SER A 60 16.29 27.97 11.03
N ASP A 61 16.84 28.45 12.13
CA ASP A 61 17.99 29.38 12.15
C ASP A 61 19.19 28.77 12.92
N ARG A 62 20.32 29.48 12.89
CA ARG A 62 21.54 29.00 13.57
C ARG A 62 21.31 28.77 15.07
N GLY A 63 20.56 29.66 15.73
CA GLY A 63 20.33 29.59 17.18
C GLY A 63 19.44 28.41 17.56
N SER A 64 18.34 28.20 16.83
CA SER A 64 17.43 27.06 17.03
C SER A 64 18.12 25.72 16.72
N LYS A 65 18.94 25.66 15.65
CA LYS A 65 19.73 24.44 15.34
C LYS A 65 20.73 24.11 16.45
N VAL A 66 21.40 25.11 17.05
CA VAL A 66 22.32 24.86 18.19
C VAL A 66 21.59 24.31 19.41
N ARG A 67 20.42 24.88 19.76
CA ARG A 67 19.60 24.37 20.87
C ARG A 67 19.07 22.95 20.57
N ALA A 68 18.64 22.70 19.34
CA ALA A 68 18.17 21.38 18.92
C ALA A 68 19.25 20.30 19.02
N ARG A 69 20.48 20.59 18.60
CA ARG A 69 21.63 19.67 18.77
C ARG A 69 21.85 19.31 20.25
N LYS A 70 21.75 20.29 21.14
CA LYS A 70 21.88 20.06 22.59
C LYS A 70 20.74 19.13 23.05
N PHE A 71 19.50 19.45 22.73
CA PHE A 71 18.32 18.64 23.08
C PHE A 71 18.45 17.20 22.60
N ILE A 72 18.86 16.95 21.33
CA ILE A 72 19.04 15.61 20.77
C ILE A 72 20.13 14.82 21.51
N ARG A 73 21.26 15.46 21.86
CA ARG A 73 22.36 14.80 22.59
C ARG A 73 21.98 14.42 24.01
N GLU A 74 21.07 15.15 24.63
CA GLU A 74 20.60 14.95 26.00
C GLU A 74 19.47 13.92 26.12
N ILE A 75 18.97 13.34 25.01
CA ILE A 75 17.94 12.29 25.03
C ILE A 75 18.45 11.11 25.87
N ARG A 76 17.69 10.73 26.89
CA ARG A 76 17.96 9.56 27.74
C ARG A 76 16.86 8.54 27.55
N VAL A 77 17.26 7.28 27.40
CA VAL A 77 16.36 6.13 27.20
C VAL A 77 15.90 5.60 28.53
N SER A 78 14.58 5.46 28.72
CA SER A 78 13.96 4.83 29.90
C SER A 78 12.47 4.64 29.73
N GLY A 79 11.88 3.74 30.51
CA GLY A 79 10.43 3.59 30.67
C GLY A 79 9.70 2.93 29.52
N GLY A 80 8.37 3.07 29.49
CA GLY A 80 7.47 2.50 28.51
C GLY A 80 7.23 3.40 27.30
N THR A 81 6.19 3.08 26.49
CA THR A 81 5.97 3.68 25.15
C THR A 81 4.56 4.28 25.06
N ASN A 82 4.43 5.60 25.21
CA ASN A 82 3.16 6.35 25.14
C ASN A 82 2.97 6.96 23.74
N ILE A 83 2.63 6.12 22.78
CA ILE A 83 2.38 6.53 21.38
C ILE A 83 1.22 7.54 21.31
N ASP A 84 0.13 7.31 22.03
CA ASP A 84 -1.06 8.20 22.06
C ASP A 84 -0.69 9.61 22.49
N GLY A 85 0.03 9.75 23.59
CA GLY A 85 0.48 11.05 24.11
C GLY A 85 1.40 11.79 23.15
N ALA A 86 2.34 11.06 22.52
CA ALA A 86 3.28 11.61 21.57
C ALA A 86 2.60 12.12 20.29
N LEU A 87 1.70 11.31 19.71
CA LEU A 87 0.92 11.71 18.54
C LEU A 87 0.04 12.92 18.85
N LYS A 88 -0.68 12.90 19.98
CA LYS A 88 -1.50 14.05 20.41
C LYS A 88 -0.66 15.31 20.50
N ALA A 89 0.52 15.27 21.13
CA ALA A 89 1.40 16.42 21.26
C ALA A 89 1.89 16.93 19.87
N ALA A 90 2.18 16.03 18.94
CA ALA A 90 2.64 16.39 17.61
C ALA A 90 1.54 17.05 16.75
N ILE A 91 0.33 16.48 16.76
CA ILE A 91 -0.76 16.94 15.89
C ILE A 91 -1.50 18.18 16.43
N SER A 92 -1.47 18.40 17.75
CA SER A 92 -2.12 19.57 18.38
C SER A 92 -1.31 20.86 18.29
N GLN A 93 -0.11 20.86 17.70
CA GLN A 93 0.66 22.08 17.49
C GLN A 93 -0.03 22.99 16.46
N PRO A 94 0.09 24.32 16.59
CA PRO A 94 -0.44 25.24 15.60
C PRO A 94 0.23 24.99 14.25
N VAL A 95 -0.53 25.05 13.16
CA VAL A 95 -0.04 24.99 11.77
C VAL A 95 0.01 26.40 11.21
N ARG A 96 1.05 26.70 10.45
CA ARG A 96 1.21 27.97 9.75
C ARG A 96 0.55 27.89 8.37
N ASP A 97 0.08 29.03 7.88
CA ASP A 97 -0.44 29.13 6.52
C ASP A 97 0.69 28.98 5.48
N GLY A 98 0.37 28.35 4.37
CA GLY A 98 1.29 28.23 3.23
C GLY A 98 2.44 27.24 3.42
N VAL A 99 2.37 26.37 4.42
CA VAL A 99 3.34 25.28 4.63
C VAL A 99 2.70 23.91 4.46
N VAL A 100 3.53 22.90 4.21
CA VAL A 100 3.14 21.48 4.30
C VAL A 100 3.61 20.95 5.66
N PRO A 101 2.67 20.72 6.60
CA PRO A 101 3.03 20.25 7.93
C PRO A 101 3.26 18.75 7.92
N MET A 102 4.39 18.31 8.49
CA MET A 102 4.84 16.92 8.49
C MET A 102 5.26 16.48 9.89
N VAL A 103 4.93 15.26 10.22
CA VAL A 103 5.41 14.54 11.41
C VAL A 103 6.28 13.38 10.92
N LEU A 104 7.49 13.28 11.42
CA LEU A 104 8.36 12.12 11.27
C LEU A 104 8.34 11.37 12.60
N PHE A 105 7.58 10.27 12.65
CA PHE A 105 7.29 9.52 13.87
C PHE A 105 8.14 8.25 13.92
N LEU A 106 9.08 8.17 14.87
CA LEU A 106 10.01 7.04 15.05
C LEU A 106 9.65 6.27 16.31
N THR A 107 9.54 4.94 16.21
CA THR A 107 9.32 4.01 17.31
C THR A 107 9.93 2.65 17.01
N ASP A 108 10.31 1.91 18.05
CA ASP A 108 10.75 0.51 17.94
C ASP A 108 9.85 -0.46 18.72
N GLY A 109 8.70 0.02 19.22
CA GLY A 109 7.84 -0.76 20.11
C GLY A 109 6.35 -0.67 19.83
N LEU A 110 5.64 -1.36 20.71
CA LEU A 110 4.18 -1.34 20.83
C LEU A 110 3.74 -0.25 21.80
N PRO A 111 2.52 0.30 21.69
CA PRO A 111 1.99 1.18 22.72
C PRO A 111 1.78 0.40 24.02
N THR A 112 2.45 0.85 25.11
CA THR A 112 2.38 0.21 26.43
C THR A 112 1.79 1.12 27.50
N ILE A 113 1.75 2.43 27.24
CA ILE A 113 1.27 3.46 28.17
C ILE A 113 0.20 4.31 27.49
N GLY A 114 -0.77 4.79 28.24
CA GLY A 114 -1.90 5.58 27.75
C GLY A 114 -2.92 4.73 27.01
N GLU A 115 -3.46 5.25 25.92
CA GLU A 115 -4.32 4.45 25.05
C GLU A 115 -3.46 3.49 24.21
N THR A 116 -3.78 2.21 24.27
CA THR A 116 -3.05 1.14 23.56
C THR A 116 -3.86 0.52 22.42
N SER A 117 -5.15 0.82 22.32
CA SER A 117 -6.00 0.35 21.24
C SER A 117 -5.66 1.05 19.93
N GLU A 118 -5.22 0.29 18.93
CA GLU A 118 -4.90 0.81 17.58
C GLU A 118 -6.05 1.65 17.02
N ARG A 119 -7.28 1.13 17.10
CA ARG A 119 -8.47 1.81 16.60
C ARG A 119 -8.70 3.15 17.30
N LYS A 120 -8.63 3.19 18.63
CA LYS A 120 -8.86 4.43 19.38
C LYS A 120 -7.75 5.46 19.16
N ILE A 121 -6.49 5.03 19.10
CA ILE A 121 -5.36 5.92 18.76
C ILE A 121 -5.60 6.55 17.39
N ARG A 122 -5.96 5.76 16.40
CA ARG A 122 -6.22 6.18 15.03
C ARG A 122 -7.42 7.15 14.92
N GLU A 123 -8.55 6.82 15.55
CA GLU A 123 -9.74 7.68 15.63
C GLU A 123 -9.43 9.04 16.26
N LYS A 124 -8.65 9.03 17.33
CA LYS A 124 -8.21 10.24 18.01
C LYS A 124 -7.29 11.10 17.15
N VAL A 125 -6.32 10.47 16.49
CA VAL A 125 -5.42 11.17 15.55
C VAL A 125 -6.23 11.81 14.43
N ARG A 126 -7.15 11.08 13.80
CA ARG A 126 -8.02 11.63 12.74
C ARG A 126 -8.86 12.82 13.23
N SER A 127 -9.43 12.73 14.42
CA SER A 127 -10.27 13.81 14.97
C SER A 127 -9.49 15.07 15.33
N LEU A 128 -8.24 14.93 15.79
CA LEU A 128 -7.39 16.03 16.21
C LEU A 128 -6.53 16.62 15.10
N ASN A 129 -6.31 15.90 13.99
CA ASN A 129 -5.44 16.34 12.90
C ASN A 129 -6.13 17.34 11.95
N SER A 130 -6.73 18.38 12.50
CA SER A 130 -7.39 19.45 11.72
C SER A 130 -6.40 20.22 10.82
N GLY A 131 -5.12 20.25 11.17
CA GLY A 131 -4.05 20.83 10.37
C GLY A 131 -3.56 19.94 9.22
N GLU A 132 -4.21 18.81 9.00
CA GLU A 132 -3.86 17.84 7.93
C GLU A 132 -2.37 17.51 7.88
N ARG A 133 -1.71 17.32 9.06
CA ARG A 133 -0.30 16.93 9.15
C ARG A 133 -0.10 15.54 8.55
N ARG A 134 0.93 15.38 7.73
CA ARG A 134 1.38 14.11 7.16
C ARG A 134 2.22 13.38 8.19
N ILE A 135 1.84 12.16 8.54
CA ILE A 135 2.52 11.37 9.57
C ILE A 135 3.31 10.26 8.90
N PHE A 136 4.56 10.55 8.59
CA PHE A 136 5.52 9.55 8.10
C PHE A 136 5.99 8.72 9.29
N THR A 137 5.69 7.44 9.29
CA THR A 137 6.03 6.55 10.39
C THR A 137 7.29 5.74 10.08
N PHE A 138 8.15 5.59 11.08
CA PHE A 138 9.37 4.80 10.99
C PHE A 138 9.35 3.75 12.09
N GLY A 139 9.19 2.47 11.71
CA GLY A 139 9.31 1.32 12.60
C GLY A 139 10.75 0.82 12.61
N VAL A 140 11.40 0.81 13.77
CA VAL A 140 12.80 0.38 13.93
C VAL A 140 12.85 -1.04 14.48
N GLY A 141 13.37 -1.98 13.70
CA GLY A 141 13.34 -3.41 14.03
C GLY A 141 12.01 -4.07 13.64
N VAL A 142 11.70 -5.18 14.27
CA VAL A 142 10.50 -5.98 13.95
C VAL A 142 9.41 -5.95 15.02
N ASP A 143 9.71 -5.48 16.23
CA ASP A 143 8.80 -5.53 17.38
C ASP A 143 7.81 -4.35 17.43
N VAL A 144 7.56 -3.73 16.29
CA VAL A 144 6.67 -2.59 16.11
C VAL A 144 5.25 -3.01 15.72
N ASN A 145 4.26 -2.20 16.08
CA ASN A 145 2.89 -2.38 15.58
C ASN A 145 2.77 -1.86 14.15
N THR A 146 3.08 -2.72 13.18
CA THR A 146 3.10 -2.29 11.76
C THR A 146 1.72 -1.88 11.25
N PRO A 147 0.59 -2.54 11.59
CA PRO A 147 -0.73 -2.08 11.16
C PRO A 147 -1.10 -0.69 11.69
N LEU A 148 -0.76 -0.37 12.93
CA LEU A 148 -0.97 0.96 13.48
C LEU A 148 -0.14 2.01 12.71
N LEU A 149 1.17 1.76 12.54
CA LEU A 149 2.07 2.68 11.83
C LEU A 149 1.64 2.88 10.38
N SER A 150 1.29 1.80 9.69
CA SER A 150 0.82 1.81 8.32
C SER A 150 -0.47 2.62 8.16
N SER A 151 -1.43 2.40 9.06
CA SER A 151 -2.71 3.08 9.02
C SER A 151 -2.60 4.57 9.36
N LEU A 152 -1.75 4.96 10.33
CA LEU A 152 -1.49 6.37 10.63
C LEU A 152 -0.90 7.11 9.44
N ALA A 153 0.01 6.47 8.73
CA ALA A 153 0.61 7.03 7.53
C ALA A 153 -0.41 7.15 6.39
N ASP A 154 -1.15 6.09 6.08
CA ASP A 154 -2.15 6.06 5.01
C ASP A 154 -3.28 7.08 5.24
N ASP A 155 -3.80 7.17 6.46
CA ASP A 155 -4.84 8.13 6.86
C ASP A 155 -4.40 9.60 6.68
N SER A 156 -3.09 9.86 6.76
CA SER A 156 -2.50 11.19 6.66
C SER A 156 -1.80 11.48 5.33
N ARG A 157 -1.99 10.67 4.29
CA ARG A 157 -1.37 10.79 2.95
C ARG A 157 0.16 10.64 2.98
N ALA A 158 0.69 9.95 3.98
CA ALA A 158 2.11 9.67 4.12
C ALA A 158 2.42 8.19 3.91
N LEU A 159 3.67 7.80 4.15
CA LEU A 159 4.16 6.45 3.95
C LEU A 159 4.82 5.91 5.22
N PRO A 160 4.59 4.64 5.56
CA PRO A 160 5.38 3.96 6.57
C PRO A 160 6.74 3.55 5.98
N THR A 161 7.73 3.49 6.82
CA THR A 161 9.08 3.01 6.51
C THR A 161 9.54 2.09 7.62
N TYR A 162 10.06 0.92 7.26
CA TYR A 162 10.61 -0.03 8.23
C TYR A 162 12.11 -0.11 8.06
N VAL A 163 12.81 -0.03 9.20
CA VAL A 163 14.24 -0.24 9.30
C VAL A 163 14.46 -1.65 9.81
N LEU A 164 14.83 -2.56 8.92
CA LEU A 164 15.02 -3.97 9.24
C LEU A 164 16.29 -4.19 10.06
N PRO A 165 16.39 -5.31 10.81
CA PRO A 165 17.63 -5.68 11.47
C PRO A 165 18.82 -5.66 10.51
N GLY A 166 19.91 -5.00 10.90
CA GLY A 166 21.09 -4.79 10.05
C GLY A 166 21.06 -3.58 9.12
N GLU A 167 19.90 -2.91 8.97
CA GLU A 167 19.82 -1.64 8.25
C GLU A 167 20.08 -0.45 9.21
N LYS A 168 20.53 0.66 8.64
CA LYS A 168 20.87 1.88 9.40
C LYS A 168 19.68 2.85 9.41
N VAL A 169 19.21 3.24 10.59
CA VAL A 169 18.08 4.16 10.79
C VAL A 169 18.35 5.49 10.10
N GLU A 170 19.55 6.05 10.31
CA GLU A 170 19.91 7.35 9.75
C GLU A 170 19.90 7.37 8.22
N VAL A 171 20.22 6.26 7.57
CA VAL A 171 20.21 6.15 6.10
C VAL A 171 18.77 6.13 5.58
N LYS A 172 17.91 5.34 6.19
CA LYS A 172 16.49 5.24 5.79
C LYS A 172 15.75 6.56 6.02
N VAL A 173 15.89 7.13 7.19
CA VAL A 173 15.23 8.40 7.57
C VAL A 173 15.72 9.55 6.69
N ALA A 174 17.04 9.67 6.48
CA ALA A 174 17.59 10.71 5.60
C ALA A 174 17.15 10.54 4.14
N SER A 175 16.99 9.31 3.67
CA SER A 175 16.47 9.04 2.31
C SER A 175 15.04 9.55 2.15
N VAL A 176 14.15 9.24 3.09
CA VAL A 176 12.77 9.74 3.09
C VAL A 176 12.77 11.27 3.20
N PHE A 177 13.50 11.83 4.16
CA PHE A 177 13.55 13.29 4.38
C PHE A 177 14.03 14.06 3.13
N ARG A 178 15.03 13.54 2.41
CA ARG A 178 15.50 14.15 1.15
C ARG A 178 14.42 14.10 0.06
N ARG A 179 13.66 13.03 -0.03
CA ARG A 179 12.55 12.89 -1.00
C ARG A 179 11.41 13.86 -0.72
N LEU A 180 11.22 14.25 0.53
CA LEU A 180 10.20 15.22 0.94
C LEU A 180 10.64 16.69 0.71
N ARG A 181 11.74 16.95 0.00
CA ARG A 181 12.19 18.32 -0.36
C ARG A 181 11.32 18.90 -1.48
N GLY A 182 11.11 20.22 -1.44
CA GLY A 182 10.48 20.97 -2.51
C GLY A 182 9.07 20.48 -2.85
N PRO A 183 8.10 20.51 -1.92
CA PRO A 183 6.73 20.20 -2.26
C PRO A 183 6.23 21.12 -3.38
N VAL A 184 5.75 20.53 -4.46
CA VAL A 184 5.32 21.23 -5.68
C VAL A 184 3.81 21.46 -5.68
N LEU A 185 3.06 20.48 -5.17
CA LEU A 185 1.60 20.56 -5.07
C LEU A 185 1.14 19.89 -3.78
N GLY A 186 0.68 20.69 -2.84
CA GLY A 186 0.08 20.22 -1.59
C GLY A 186 -1.43 20.08 -1.69
N PHE A 187 -2.01 19.19 -0.87
CA PHE A 187 -3.45 18.98 -0.76
C PHE A 187 -4.12 18.65 -2.12
N PRO A 188 -3.59 17.70 -2.89
CA PRO A 188 -4.11 17.42 -4.22
C PRO A 188 -5.48 16.75 -4.16
N GLU A 189 -6.39 17.22 -5.02
CA GLU A 189 -7.71 16.65 -5.27
C GLU A 189 -7.86 16.27 -6.75
N LEU A 190 -8.33 15.06 -7.03
CA LEU A 190 -8.67 14.62 -8.37
C LEU A 190 -10.19 14.60 -8.55
N LYS A 191 -10.69 15.35 -9.52
CA LYS A 191 -12.11 15.39 -9.88
C LYS A 191 -12.29 15.00 -11.34
N VAL A 192 -13.42 14.35 -11.65
CA VAL A 192 -13.74 13.83 -12.98
C VAL A 192 -14.92 14.59 -13.56
N PHE A 193 -14.80 15.02 -14.81
CA PHE A 193 -15.81 15.77 -15.55
C PHE A 193 -16.02 15.17 -16.95
N THR A 194 -17.18 15.41 -17.54
CA THR A 194 -17.39 15.23 -18.97
C THR A 194 -16.69 16.35 -19.73
N ARG A 195 -16.63 16.21 -21.05
CA ARG A 195 -16.06 17.23 -21.94
C ARG A 195 -16.81 18.56 -21.87
N GLU A 196 -18.12 18.52 -21.57
CA GLU A 196 -18.97 19.68 -21.39
C GLU A 196 -18.85 20.31 -19.98
N GLY A 197 -17.94 19.81 -19.14
CA GLY A 197 -17.69 20.34 -17.80
C GLY A 197 -18.66 19.87 -16.71
N LYS A 198 -19.54 18.90 -16.99
CA LYS A 198 -20.43 18.30 -15.98
C LYS A 198 -19.68 17.29 -15.13
N ARG A 199 -19.97 17.21 -13.83
CA ARG A 199 -19.34 16.25 -12.93
C ARG A 199 -19.69 14.81 -13.33
N ALA A 200 -18.68 13.96 -13.47
CA ALA A 200 -18.79 12.60 -14.01
C ALA A 200 -18.19 11.53 -13.07
N SER A 201 -18.14 11.80 -11.75
CA SER A 201 -17.56 10.87 -10.77
C SER A 201 -18.29 9.51 -10.72
N HIS A 202 -19.57 9.44 -11.13
CA HIS A 202 -20.33 8.19 -11.22
C HIS A 202 -19.86 7.25 -12.33
N LEU A 203 -19.13 7.75 -13.31
CA LEU A 203 -18.54 6.95 -14.41
C LEU A 203 -17.24 6.27 -14.03
N VAL A 204 -16.65 6.66 -12.91
CA VAL A 204 -15.34 6.13 -12.46
C VAL A 204 -15.48 5.52 -11.08
N SER A 205 -14.97 4.31 -10.90
CA SER A 205 -14.97 3.60 -9.62
C SER A 205 -13.60 2.99 -9.31
N ASP A 206 -13.43 2.54 -8.07
CA ASP A 206 -12.25 1.81 -7.61
C ASP A 206 -10.91 2.49 -7.94
N LEU A 207 -10.87 3.82 -7.77
CA LEU A 207 -9.64 4.59 -7.93
C LEU A 207 -8.60 4.19 -6.88
N VAL A 208 -7.38 3.97 -7.33
CA VAL A 208 -6.22 3.67 -6.47
C VAL A 208 -5.03 4.54 -6.91
N PRO A 209 -4.47 5.36 -6.01
CA PRO A 209 -4.91 5.60 -4.64
C PRO A 209 -6.24 6.37 -4.60
N ARG A 210 -7.03 6.13 -3.54
CA ARG A 210 -8.28 6.86 -3.32
C ARG A 210 -8.02 8.33 -2.94
N GLN A 211 -6.95 8.55 -2.20
CA GLN A 211 -6.49 9.86 -1.75
C GLN A 211 -5.06 10.05 -2.28
N LEU A 212 -4.84 11.14 -3.01
CA LEU A 212 -3.53 11.42 -3.58
C LEU A 212 -2.56 11.90 -2.50
N PRO A 213 -1.28 11.46 -2.52
CA PRO A 213 -0.24 12.05 -1.71
C PRO A 213 0.08 13.46 -2.21
N ASP A 214 0.78 14.26 -1.39
CA ASP A 214 1.37 15.51 -1.87
C ASP A 214 2.44 15.20 -2.92
N PHE A 215 2.62 16.10 -3.88
CA PHE A 215 3.60 15.95 -4.94
C PHE A 215 4.89 16.70 -4.59
N PHE A 216 5.98 15.99 -4.64
CA PHE A 216 7.32 16.56 -4.49
C PHE A 216 8.05 16.62 -5.84
N ALA A 217 9.12 17.39 -5.92
CA ALA A 217 9.88 17.53 -7.16
C ALA A 217 10.44 16.16 -7.61
N GLY A 218 10.08 15.75 -8.83
CA GLY A 218 10.48 14.47 -9.41
C GLY A 218 9.56 13.29 -9.10
N ASP A 219 8.49 13.48 -8.31
CA ASP A 219 7.53 12.40 -8.04
C ASP A 219 6.69 12.07 -9.29
N GLN A 220 6.41 10.78 -9.45
CA GLN A 220 5.43 10.25 -10.38
C GLN A 220 4.27 9.64 -9.60
N VAL A 221 3.05 10.01 -9.94
CA VAL A 221 1.85 9.43 -9.33
C VAL A 221 1.00 8.75 -10.38
N ILE A 222 0.79 7.45 -10.22
CA ILE A 222 -0.04 6.65 -11.09
C ILE A 222 -1.38 6.44 -10.42
N VAL A 223 -2.46 6.89 -11.06
CA VAL A 223 -3.84 6.63 -10.65
C VAL A 223 -4.44 5.59 -11.58
N THR A 224 -4.95 4.51 -11.00
CA THR A 224 -5.68 3.47 -11.73
C THR A 224 -7.11 3.39 -11.23
N GLY A 225 -8.03 2.90 -12.07
CA GLY A 225 -9.42 2.78 -11.69
C GLY A 225 -10.24 2.08 -12.77
N ARG A 226 -11.55 1.92 -12.52
CA ARG A 226 -12.49 1.37 -13.48
C ARG A 226 -13.32 2.49 -14.08
N TYR A 227 -13.48 2.48 -15.38
CA TYR A 227 -14.33 3.40 -16.11
C TYR A 227 -15.50 2.65 -16.72
N ARG A 228 -16.72 3.20 -16.55
CA ARG A 228 -17.96 2.66 -17.12
C ARG A 228 -18.55 3.69 -18.07
N GLY A 229 -18.34 3.47 -19.35
CA GLY A 229 -18.84 4.36 -20.38
C GLY A 229 -17.95 4.35 -21.63
N SER A 230 -18.31 5.18 -22.60
CA SER A 230 -17.56 5.40 -23.84
C SER A 230 -17.22 6.87 -24.08
N GLU A 231 -17.73 7.77 -23.22
CA GLU A 231 -17.59 9.21 -23.37
C GLU A 231 -16.18 9.68 -22.99
N PRO A 232 -15.63 10.66 -23.68
CA PRO A 232 -14.37 11.28 -23.24
C PRO A 232 -14.55 11.97 -21.90
N LEU A 233 -13.57 11.79 -21.00
CA LEU A 233 -13.54 12.42 -19.69
C LEU A 233 -12.42 13.45 -19.61
N GLU A 234 -12.53 14.34 -18.64
CA GLU A 234 -11.48 15.26 -18.20
C GLU A 234 -11.23 15.07 -16.72
N PHE A 235 -9.99 14.68 -16.39
CA PHE A 235 -9.53 14.61 -15.00
C PHE A 235 -8.93 15.96 -14.64
N ARG A 236 -9.45 16.60 -13.58
CA ARG A 236 -8.91 17.86 -13.04
C ARG A 236 -8.22 17.58 -11.74
N LEU A 237 -6.90 17.78 -11.74
CA LEU A 237 -6.06 17.72 -10.56
C LEU A 237 -5.86 19.13 -10.02
N ALA A 238 -6.40 19.40 -8.83
CA ALA A 238 -6.26 20.69 -8.15
C ALA A 238 -5.44 20.55 -6.87
N GLY A 239 -4.69 21.57 -6.50
CA GLY A 239 -3.90 21.60 -5.26
C GLY A 239 -3.29 22.98 -5.06
N HIS A 240 -2.48 23.16 -4.03
CA HIS A 240 -1.77 24.40 -3.70
C HIS A 240 -0.28 24.31 -4.02
N ASP A 241 0.28 25.34 -4.68
CA ASP A 241 1.72 25.45 -4.99
C ASP A 241 2.50 26.34 -4.00
N GLY A 242 1.84 26.77 -2.92
CA GLY A 242 2.38 27.70 -1.92
C GLY A 242 2.04 29.16 -2.17
N THR A 243 1.61 29.51 -3.36
CA THR A 243 1.18 30.89 -3.72
C THR A 243 -0.29 30.95 -4.10
N ALA A 244 -0.78 29.92 -4.80
CA ALA A 244 -2.14 29.88 -5.32
C ALA A 244 -2.64 28.43 -5.44
N ARG A 245 -3.95 28.30 -5.59
CA ARG A 245 -4.57 27.04 -6.03
C ARG A 245 -4.33 26.85 -7.52
N ARG A 246 -3.68 25.73 -7.89
CA ARG A 246 -3.45 25.33 -9.28
C ARG A 246 -4.41 24.23 -9.67
N THR A 247 -4.80 24.23 -10.93
CA THR A 247 -5.61 23.15 -11.51
C THR A 247 -5.00 22.73 -12.85
N LEU A 248 -4.75 21.44 -12.98
CA LEU A 248 -4.28 20.81 -14.21
C LEU A 248 -5.43 19.99 -14.80
N SER A 249 -5.71 20.21 -16.08
CA SER A 249 -6.73 19.45 -16.83
C SER A 249 -6.07 18.39 -17.69
N LEU A 250 -6.48 17.14 -17.48
CA LEU A 250 -5.94 15.95 -18.12
C LEU A 250 -7.07 15.29 -18.96
N PRO A 251 -7.05 15.43 -20.29
CA PRO A 251 -8.07 14.81 -21.13
C PRO A 251 -7.85 13.29 -21.20
N PHE A 252 -8.94 12.54 -21.10
CA PHE A 252 -8.96 11.09 -21.18
C PHE A 252 -9.90 10.62 -22.29
N LYS A 253 -9.42 9.73 -23.14
CA LYS A 253 -10.21 9.02 -24.14
C LYS A 253 -10.25 7.54 -23.79
N ALA A 254 -11.44 7.00 -23.64
CA ALA A 254 -11.64 5.58 -23.41
C ALA A 254 -11.38 4.76 -24.69
N GLY A 255 -11.09 3.49 -24.51
CA GLY A 255 -11.29 2.47 -25.56
C GLY A 255 -10.13 2.19 -26.50
N THR A 256 -8.88 2.52 -26.17
CA THR A 256 -7.79 2.17 -27.09
C THR A 256 -7.20 0.78 -26.87
N GLY A 257 -7.45 0.09 -25.74
CA GLY A 257 -6.94 -1.26 -25.45
C GLY A 257 -5.41 -1.44 -25.62
N ARG A 258 -4.68 -0.32 -25.73
CA ARG A 258 -3.24 -0.30 -26.09
C ARG A 258 -2.31 -0.86 -25.00
N ASN A 259 -2.80 -0.89 -23.77
CA ASN A 259 -2.01 -1.26 -22.60
C ASN A 259 -2.62 -2.45 -21.88
N PRO A 260 -2.42 -3.70 -22.35
CA PRO A 260 -3.03 -4.90 -21.79
C PRO A 260 -2.57 -5.20 -20.35
N PHE A 261 -1.50 -4.57 -19.88
CA PHE A 261 -0.99 -4.72 -18.51
C PHE A 261 -1.78 -3.87 -17.47
N VAL A 262 -2.48 -2.82 -17.88
CA VAL A 262 -3.16 -1.87 -16.97
C VAL A 262 -4.21 -2.57 -16.08
N PRO A 263 -5.07 -3.47 -16.58
CA PRO A 263 -6.02 -4.17 -15.72
C PRO A 263 -5.33 -4.97 -14.59
N ARG A 264 -4.18 -5.58 -14.88
CA ARG A 264 -3.40 -6.31 -13.86
C ARG A 264 -2.76 -5.36 -12.86
N LEU A 265 -2.18 -4.25 -13.30
CA LEU A 265 -1.63 -3.23 -12.42
C LEU A 265 -2.71 -2.69 -11.46
N TRP A 266 -3.91 -2.41 -12.01
CA TRP A 266 -5.05 -2.02 -11.19
C TRP A 266 -5.44 -3.10 -10.19
N ALA A 267 -5.56 -4.37 -10.62
CA ALA A 267 -5.92 -5.48 -9.75
C ALA A 267 -4.90 -5.66 -8.62
N MET A 268 -3.60 -5.57 -8.90
CA MET A 268 -2.53 -5.66 -7.91
C MET A 268 -2.67 -4.58 -6.83
N ARG A 269 -2.85 -3.33 -7.25
CA ARG A 269 -3.04 -2.21 -6.32
C ARG A 269 -4.36 -2.32 -5.55
N ARG A 270 -5.43 -2.80 -6.20
CA ARG A 270 -6.73 -3.04 -5.56
C ARG A 270 -6.66 -4.13 -4.51
N ILE A 271 -5.95 -5.25 -4.77
CA ILE A 271 -5.69 -6.30 -3.79
C ILE A 271 -4.97 -5.71 -2.58
N GLY A 272 -3.97 -4.85 -2.76
CA GLY A 272 -3.31 -4.16 -1.67
C GLY A 272 -4.27 -3.33 -0.81
N VAL A 273 -5.19 -2.59 -1.42
CA VAL A 273 -6.21 -1.81 -0.69
C VAL A 273 -7.16 -2.72 0.09
N LEU A 274 -7.62 -3.83 -0.51
CA LEU A 274 -8.49 -4.79 0.17
C LEU A 274 -7.79 -5.51 1.33
N THR A 275 -6.51 -5.86 1.15
CA THR A 275 -5.68 -6.42 2.22
C THR A 275 -5.46 -5.43 3.37
N SER A 276 -5.27 -4.13 3.06
CA SER A 276 -5.22 -3.07 4.09
C SER A 276 -6.51 -3.04 4.91
N ALA A 277 -7.67 -3.10 4.25
CA ALA A 277 -8.97 -3.12 4.93
C ALA A 277 -9.14 -4.35 5.84
N LEU A 278 -8.66 -5.53 5.42
CA LEU A 278 -8.64 -6.71 6.29
C LEU A 278 -7.76 -6.52 7.53
N ARG A 279 -6.56 -5.94 7.35
CA ARG A 279 -5.68 -5.64 8.50
C ARG A 279 -6.31 -4.62 9.46
N ASP A 280 -7.05 -3.66 8.94
CA ASP A 280 -7.80 -2.68 9.74
C ASP A 280 -8.91 -3.35 10.57
N LEU A 281 -9.62 -4.33 10.01
CA LEU A 281 -10.61 -5.13 10.75
C LEU A 281 -9.96 -5.89 11.92
N GLY A 282 -8.72 -6.35 11.78
CA GLY A 282 -7.97 -6.99 12.86
C GLY A 282 -7.75 -6.09 14.10
N ALA A 283 -7.72 -4.76 13.92
CA ALA A 283 -7.62 -3.81 15.02
C ALA A 283 -8.85 -3.79 15.94
N GLU A 284 -10.01 -4.22 15.43
CA GLU A 284 -11.24 -4.34 16.23
C GLU A 284 -11.14 -5.49 17.24
N SER A 285 -10.50 -6.60 16.86
CA SER A 285 -10.31 -7.78 17.72
C SER A 285 -9.25 -7.58 18.82
N SER A 286 -8.34 -6.64 18.60
CA SER A 286 -7.26 -6.32 19.56
C SER A 286 -7.70 -5.41 20.71
N SER A 287 -9.00 -5.07 20.80
CA SER A 287 -9.54 -4.21 21.86
C SER A 287 -9.70 -5.01 23.16
N PRO A 288 -9.21 -4.49 24.30
CA PRO A 288 -9.40 -5.15 25.61
C PRO A 288 -10.84 -5.11 26.11
N ASN A 289 -11.80 -4.64 25.32
CA ASN A 289 -13.19 -4.52 25.72
C ASN A 289 -13.92 -5.87 25.55
N PRO A 290 -14.41 -6.54 26.63
CA PRO A 290 -15.02 -7.87 26.57
C PRO A 290 -16.31 -7.99 25.73
N GLY A 291 -16.82 -6.87 25.21
CA GLY A 291 -18.04 -6.81 24.40
C GLY A 291 -17.79 -6.51 22.91
N ALA A 292 -16.55 -6.28 22.49
CA ALA A 292 -16.23 -6.15 21.08
C ALA A 292 -16.21 -7.57 20.46
N GLY A 293 -17.08 -7.84 19.49
CA GLY A 293 -17.11 -9.11 18.78
C GLY A 293 -15.73 -9.44 18.19
N VAL A 294 -15.30 -10.68 18.32
CA VAL A 294 -14.05 -11.14 17.70
C VAL A 294 -14.26 -11.13 16.19
N VAL A 295 -13.49 -10.33 15.47
CA VAL A 295 -13.45 -10.37 14.00
C VAL A 295 -12.57 -11.55 13.57
N ASP A 296 -13.17 -12.51 12.92
CA ASP A 296 -12.49 -13.72 12.42
C ASP A 296 -12.87 -13.98 10.94
N ARG A 297 -12.45 -15.14 10.44
CA ARG A 297 -12.75 -15.56 9.06
C ARG A 297 -14.24 -15.71 8.75
N ASP A 298 -15.11 -15.77 9.76
CA ASP A 298 -16.55 -15.97 9.62
C ASP A 298 -17.33 -14.64 9.60
N ASP A 299 -16.67 -13.52 9.92
CA ASP A 299 -17.23 -12.17 9.79
C ASP A 299 -17.61 -11.91 8.31
N PRO A 300 -18.86 -11.49 8.03
CA PRO A 300 -19.30 -11.19 6.65
C PRO A 300 -18.41 -10.20 5.91
N ARG A 301 -17.87 -9.19 6.59
CA ARG A 301 -16.96 -8.18 6.01
C ARG A 301 -15.65 -8.82 5.55
N VAL A 302 -15.10 -9.73 6.36
CA VAL A 302 -13.89 -10.50 6.01
C VAL A 302 -14.15 -11.38 4.80
N ARG A 303 -15.29 -12.10 4.80
CA ARG A 303 -15.65 -12.98 3.68
C ARG A 303 -15.80 -12.22 2.37
N GLU A 304 -16.46 -11.07 2.37
CA GLU A 304 -16.65 -10.24 1.18
C GLU A 304 -15.31 -9.74 0.63
N LEU A 305 -14.44 -9.23 1.48
CA LEU A 305 -13.11 -8.75 1.07
C LEU A 305 -12.24 -9.89 0.52
N VAL A 306 -12.21 -11.03 1.20
CA VAL A 306 -11.43 -12.21 0.77
C VAL A 306 -11.96 -12.77 -0.53
N ASP A 307 -13.29 -12.84 -0.70
CA ASP A 307 -13.91 -13.33 -1.93
C ASP A 307 -13.51 -12.46 -3.13
N GLU A 308 -13.53 -11.14 -2.99
CA GLU A 308 -13.09 -10.21 -4.04
C GLU A 308 -11.58 -10.34 -4.31
N ILE A 309 -10.74 -10.50 -3.29
CA ILE A 309 -9.31 -10.73 -3.48
C ILE A 309 -9.06 -12.03 -4.25
N VAL A 310 -9.72 -13.12 -3.87
CA VAL A 310 -9.58 -14.42 -4.57
C VAL A 310 -10.04 -14.31 -6.02
N ARG A 311 -11.12 -13.57 -6.27
CA ARG A 311 -11.61 -13.30 -7.64
C ARG A 311 -10.55 -12.57 -8.45
N LEU A 312 -10.03 -11.46 -7.93
CA LEU A 312 -8.98 -10.65 -8.60
C LEU A 312 -7.69 -11.46 -8.80
N SER A 313 -7.27 -12.21 -7.77
CA SER A 313 -6.08 -13.05 -7.84
C SER A 313 -6.20 -14.11 -8.92
N THR A 314 -7.36 -14.75 -9.04
CA THR A 314 -7.62 -15.77 -10.05
C THR A 314 -7.69 -15.16 -11.46
N GLU A 315 -8.46 -14.09 -11.63
CA GLU A 315 -8.72 -13.47 -12.94
C GLU A 315 -7.47 -12.83 -13.54
N TYR A 316 -6.72 -12.09 -12.72
CA TYR A 316 -5.55 -11.32 -13.19
C TYR A 316 -4.21 -12.01 -12.91
N GLY A 317 -4.20 -13.18 -12.24
CA GLY A 317 -2.97 -13.88 -11.87
C GLY A 317 -2.06 -13.08 -10.93
N VAL A 318 -2.65 -12.23 -10.13
CA VAL A 318 -1.94 -11.44 -9.11
C VAL A 318 -2.01 -12.18 -7.80
N LEU A 319 -0.91 -12.81 -7.42
CA LEU A 319 -0.82 -13.57 -6.19
C LEU A 319 -0.03 -12.80 -5.13
N SER A 320 -0.41 -13.01 -3.88
CA SER A 320 0.24 -12.51 -2.69
C SER A 320 0.60 -13.66 -1.77
N GLU A 321 1.31 -13.39 -0.71
CA GLU A 321 1.60 -14.34 0.36
C GLU A 321 0.34 -15.06 0.93
N TYR A 322 -0.84 -14.45 0.82
CA TYR A 322 -2.12 -15.04 1.28
C TYR A 322 -2.78 -15.93 0.24
N THR A 323 -2.52 -15.68 -1.05
CA THR A 323 -3.15 -16.35 -2.18
C THR A 323 -2.18 -17.18 -3.01
N ALA A 324 -0.91 -17.28 -2.61
CA ALA A 324 0.13 -18.08 -3.28
C ALA A 324 -0.28 -19.56 -3.48
N PHE A 325 -1.13 -20.10 -2.60
CA PHE A 325 -1.65 -21.46 -2.72
C PHE A 325 -2.43 -21.70 -4.02
N LEU A 326 -2.98 -20.64 -4.66
CA LEU A 326 -3.67 -20.77 -5.94
C LEU A 326 -2.73 -21.25 -7.07
N ALA A 327 -1.42 -21.02 -6.91
CA ALA A 327 -0.40 -21.53 -7.84
C ALA A 327 0.02 -22.99 -7.56
N LEU A 328 -0.46 -23.59 -6.48
CA LEU A 328 -0.27 -25.01 -6.25
C LEU A 328 -1.07 -25.82 -7.26
N GLU A 329 -0.58 -27.00 -7.59
CA GLU A 329 -1.14 -27.82 -8.65
C GLU A 329 -2.65 -28.09 -8.47
N GLY A 330 -3.44 -27.62 -9.43
CA GLY A 330 -4.89 -27.84 -9.47
C GLY A 330 -5.73 -26.99 -8.50
N GLU A 331 -5.14 -26.27 -7.55
CA GLU A 331 -5.88 -25.53 -6.52
C GLU A 331 -6.77 -24.41 -7.09
N VAL A 332 -6.29 -23.67 -8.10
CA VAL A 332 -7.07 -22.60 -8.74
C VAL A 332 -8.33 -23.15 -9.43
N PHE A 333 -8.31 -24.44 -9.85
CA PHE A 333 -9.44 -25.13 -10.47
C PHE A 333 -10.34 -25.85 -9.46
N SER A 334 -10.07 -25.73 -8.16
CA SER A 334 -11.00 -26.16 -7.11
C SER A 334 -12.25 -25.26 -7.07
N SER A 335 -13.30 -25.69 -6.35
CA SER A 335 -14.50 -24.86 -6.22
C SER A 335 -14.18 -23.49 -5.60
N ARG A 336 -14.89 -22.43 -6.01
CA ARG A 336 -14.72 -21.09 -5.46
C ARG A 336 -14.82 -21.09 -3.92
N LYS A 337 -15.79 -21.85 -3.37
CA LYS A 337 -15.97 -21.98 -1.92
C LYS A 337 -14.70 -22.50 -1.23
N LYS A 338 -14.04 -23.53 -1.81
CA LYS A 338 -12.77 -24.06 -1.26
C LYS A 338 -11.65 -23.01 -1.31
N ARG A 339 -11.50 -22.30 -2.45
CA ARG A 339 -10.49 -21.25 -2.60
C ARG A 339 -10.69 -20.12 -1.60
N VAL A 340 -11.92 -19.63 -1.47
CA VAL A 340 -12.25 -18.54 -0.53
C VAL A 340 -12.06 -18.98 0.90
N SER A 341 -12.48 -20.19 1.30
CA SER A 341 -12.27 -20.72 2.65
C SER A 341 -10.77 -20.78 3.00
N ARG A 342 -9.94 -21.30 2.10
CA ARG A 342 -8.50 -21.41 2.32
C ARG A 342 -7.82 -20.04 2.41
N ALA A 343 -8.23 -19.09 1.57
CA ALA A 343 -7.75 -17.72 1.66
C ALA A 343 -8.18 -17.07 2.99
N ALA A 344 -9.44 -17.24 3.40
CA ALA A 344 -9.94 -16.70 4.67
C ALA A 344 -9.15 -17.24 5.87
N GLU A 345 -8.76 -18.50 5.88
CA GLU A 345 -7.89 -19.07 6.92
C GLU A 345 -6.50 -18.40 6.94
N ASN A 346 -5.90 -18.15 5.78
CA ASN A 346 -4.61 -17.46 5.68
C ASN A 346 -4.72 -16.01 6.17
N TYR A 347 -5.77 -15.29 5.78
CA TYR A 347 -6.01 -13.92 6.23
C TYR A 347 -6.34 -13.84 7.73
N ASP A 348 -7.14 -14.77 8.27
CA ASP A 348 -7.46 -14.82 9.70
C ASP A 348 -6.18 -15.01 10.54
N ARG A 349 -5.37 -15.98 10.18
CA ARG A 349 -4.15 -16.30 10.92
C ARG A 349 -3.13 -15.17 10.87
N ARG A 350 -3.00 -14.48 9.75
CA ARG A 350 -1.93 -13.50 9.51
C ARG A 350 -2.47 -12.06 9.56
N ALA A 351 -3.27 -11.64 8.61
CA ALA A 351 -3.69 -10.24 8.46
C ALA A 351 -4.52 -9.72 9.64
N LEU A 352 -5.42 -10.53 10.18
CA LEU A 352 -6.27 -10.15 11.29
C LEU A 352 -5.55 -10.23 12.65
N LYS A 353 -4.71 -11.24 12.87
CA LYS A 353 -4.15 -11.55 14.19
C LYS A 353 -2.72 -11.08 14.40
N THR A 354 -1.92 -11.00 13.35
CA THR A 354 -0.50 -10.63 13.47
C THR A 354 -0.33 -9.12 13.44
N ARG A 355 0.07 -8.54 14.57
CA ARG A 355 0.20 -7.08 14.75
C ARG A 355 1.65 -6.60 14.89
N SER A 356 2.59 -7.49 15.21
CA SER A 356 4.02 -7.19 15.37
C SER A 356 4.89 -8.38 14.98
N GLY A 357 6.21 -8.22 15.05
CA GLY A 357 7.17 -9.23 14.66
C GLY A 357 7.49 -9.24 13.17
N ALA A 358 8.49 -10.04 12.77
CA ALA A 358 8.90 -10.16 11.37
C ALA A 358 7.73 -10.51 10.45
N SER A 359 6.82 -11.37 10.91
CA SER A 359 5.61 -11.77 10.20
C SER A 359 4.60 -10.61 9.99
N SER A 360 4.62 -9.55 10.81
CA SER A 360 3.82 -8.35 10.57
C SER A 360 4.53 -7.38 9.63
N VAL A 361 5.84 -7.27 9.76
CA VAL A 361 6.68 -6.40 8.91
C VAL A 361 6.66 -6.87 7.46
N ASN A 362 6.82 -8.18 7.20
CA ASN A 362 6.78 -8.69 5.83
C ASN A 362 5.43 -8.45 5.15
N GLN A 363 4.32 -8.64 5.88
CA GLN A 363 2.98 -8.35 5.38
C GLN A 363 2.84 -6.89 4.96
N ASP A 364 3.40 -5.97 5.74
CA ASP A 364 3.31 -4.54 5.44
C ASP A 364 4.21 -4.14 4.26
N LEU A 365 5.42 -4.70 4.16
CA LEU A 365 6.30 -4.53 3.00
C LEU A 365 5.60 -4.98 1.70
N ASN A 366 4.95 -6.15 1.72
CA ASN A 366 4.20 -6.68 0.58
C ASN A 366 3.00 -5.80 0.23
N LEU A 367 2.25 -5.37 1.25
CA LEU A 367 1.09 -4.49 1.10
C LEU A 367 1.47 -3.18 0.40
N TRP A 368 2.52 -2.52 0.87
CA TRP A 368 2.96 -1.25 0.32
C TRP A 368 3.57 -1.40 -1.07
N SER A 369 4.32 -2.48 -1.30
CA SER A 369 4.80 -2.84 -2.63
C SER A 369 3.64 -2.96 -3.63
N GLN A 370 2.54 -3.60 -3.26
CA GLN A 370 1.34 -3.73 -4.10
C GLN A 370 0.63 -2.39 -4.30
N LYS A 371 0.36 -1.64 -3.23
CA LYS A 371 -0.36 -0.35 -3.28
C LYS A 371 0.35 0.70 -4.12
N GLN A 372 1.69 0.71 -4.11
CA GLN A 372 2.53 1.72 -4.76
C GLN A 372 3.15 1.26 -6.07
N SER A 373 2.86 0.05 -6.53
CA SER A 373 3.45 -0.47 -7.76
C SER A 373 3.20 0.43 -8.96
N GLU A 374 4.28 0.78 -9.66
CA GLU A 374 4.29 1.53 -10.92
C GLU A 374 4.44 0.60 -12.12
N SER A 375 4.87 -0.63 -11.87
CA SER A 375 5.10 -1.67 -12.88
C SER A 375 4.49 -3.00 -12.44
N LEU A 376 4.38 -3.94 -13.37
CA LEU A 376 3.93 -5.29 -13.05
C LEU A 376 4.99 -6.04 -12.22
N ASN A 377 4.50 -6.92 -11.36
CA ASN A 377 5.28 -7.97 -10.70
C ASN A 377 5.04 -9.30 -11.44
N PRO A 378 5.81 -9.62 -12.50
CA PRO A 378 5.50 -10.73 -13.39
C PRO A 378 5.70 -12.10 -12.73
N ARG A 379 6.54 -12.17 -11.70
CA ARG A 379 6.83 -13.40 -10.95
C ARG A 379 6.02 -13.54 -9.67
N ASN A 380 5.07 -12.61 -9.41
CA ASN A 380 4.36 -12.56 -8.13
C ASN A 380 5.32 -12.66 -6.92
N SER A 381 6.44 -11.92 -6.98
CA SER A 381 7.42 -11.92 -5.90
C SER A 381 6.83 -11.27 -4.66
N TYR A 382 7.09 -11.85 -3.51
CA TYR A 382 6.70 -11.31 -2.20
C TYR A 382 7.78 -11.64 -1.15
N VAL A 383 7.77 -10.92 -0.04
CA VAL A 383 8.65 -11.16 1.09
C VAL A 383 7.96 -12.13 2.04
N ASP A 384 8.62 -13.17 2.49
CA ASP A 384 8.10 -14.17 3.44
C ASP A 384 8.35 -13.77 4.92
N GLU A 385 7.98 -14.65 5.85
CA GLU A 385 8.10 -14.40 7.30
C GLU A 385 9.58 -14.36 7.78
N GLU A 386 10.51 -14.92 7.02
CA GLU A 386 11.95 -14.84 7.24
C GLU A 386 12.58 -13.61 6.56
N LEU A 387 11.75 -12.70 6.03
CA LEU A 387 12.16 -11.50 5.28
C LEU A 387 12.96 -11.82 4.00
N LYS A 388 12.71 -12.99 3.40
CA LYS A 388 13.30 -13.42 2.12
C LYS A 388 12.32 -13.24 0.98
N VAL A 389 12.84 -12.91 -0.20
CA VAL A 389 12.03 -12.82 -1.40
C VAL A 389 11.67 -14.20 -1.93
N GLN A 390 10.39 -14.46 -2.09
CA GLN A 390 9.82 -15.64 -2.73
C GLN A 390 9.25 -15.29 -4.09
N GLU A 391 9.31 -16.20 -5.05
CA GLU A 391 8.74 -16.04 -6.40
C GLU A 391 7.78 -17.19 -6.71
N ILE A 392 6.74 -16.92 -7.51
CA ILE A 392 5.73 -17.90 -7.90
C ILE A 392 5.85 -18.17 -9.40
N GLU A 393 6.30 -19.38 -9.78
CA GLU A 393 6.58 -19.75 -11.16
C GLU A 393 5.39 -20.42 -11.89
N ASN A 394 4.40 -20.91 -11.16
CA ASN A 394 3.27 -21.67 -11.73
C ASN A 394 2.12 -20.77 -12.24
N VAL A 395 2.36 -19.48 -12.42
CA VAL A 395 1.42 -18.52 -12.98
C VAL A 395 2.13 -17.64 -13.99
N VAL A 396 1.60 -17.57 -15.21
CA VAL A 396 2.16 -16.75 -16.28
C VAL A 396 1.09 -15.87 -16.88
N GLN A 397 1.47 -14.69 -17.26
CA GLN A 397 0.61 -13.78 -18.00
C GLN A 397 1.09 -13.57 -19.42
N CYS A 398 0.14 -13.62 -20.32
CA CYS A 398 0.33 -13.36 -21.73
C CYS A 398 -0.71 -12.35 -22.19
N ALA A 399 -0.30 -11.14 -22.49
CA ALA A 399 -1.18 -10.02 -22.78
C ALA A 399 -2.18 -9.76 -21.65
N ASP A 400 -3.47 -9.89 -21.92
CA ASP A 400 -4.56 -9.75 -20.93
C ASP A 400 -5.07 -11.11 -20.38
N MET A 401 -4.37 -12.23 -20.68
CA MET A 401 -4.73 -13.58 -20.24
C MET A 401 -3.80 -14.05 -19.14
N THR A 402 -4.35 -14.81 -18.20
CA THR A 402 -3.61 -15.46 -17.10
C THR A 402 -3.67 -16.97 -17.29
N PHE A 403 -2.55 -17.64 -17.12
CA PHE A 403 -2.44 -19.09 -17.18
C PHE A 403 -1.85 -19.64 -15.89
N PHE A 404 -2.47 -20.70 -15.38
CA PHE A 404 -1.97 -21.48 -14.26
C PHE A 404 -1.46 -22.82 -14.73
N ARG A 405 -0.39 -23.30 -14.11
CA ARG A 405 0.17 -24.60 -14.42
C ARG A 405 -0.65 -25.72 -13.77
N ARG A 406 -0.97 -26.76 -14.54
CA ARG A 406 -1.62 -27.99 -14.07
C ARG A 406 -0.87 -29.18 -14.68
N GLY A 407 0.00 -29.81 -13.90
CA GLY A 407 0.94 -30.80 -14.42
C GLY A 407 1.86 -30.20 -15.49
N SER A 408 1.86 -30.79 -16.67
CA SER A 408 2.60 -30.29 -17.85
C SER A 408 1.79 -29.29 -18.71
N GLN A 409 0.59 -28.92 -18.29
CA GLN A 409 -0.34 -28.09 -19.06
C GLN A 409 -0.46 -26.68 -18.49
N TRP A 410 -0.50 -25.67 -19.36
CA TRP A 410 -0.93 -24.32 -19.02
C TRP A 410 -2.41 -24.14 -19.31
N VAL A 411 -3.16 -23.72 -18.30
CA VAL A 411 -4.62 -23.62 -18.36
C VAL A 411 -5.05 -22.19 -18.09
N ASP A 412 -5.86 -21.64 -18.98
CA ASP A 412 -6.44 -20.29 -18.86
C ASP A 412 -7.26 -20.13 -17.58
N ALA A 413 -7.00 -19.09 -16.82
CA ALA A 413 -7.67 -18.77 -15.57
C ALA A 413 -9.20 -18.64 -15.72
N ARG A 414 -9.70 -18.29 -16.89
CA ARG A 414 -11.14 -18.21 -17.21
C ARG A 414 -11.84 -19.57 -17.18
N LEU A 415 -11.07 -20.67 -17.17
CA LEU A 415 -11.58 -22.01 -16.98
C LEU A 415 -11.68 -22.42 -15.50
N ALA A 416 -11.23 -21.57 -14.58
CA ALA A 416 -11.45 -21.80 -13.15
C ALA A 416 -12.94 -21.73 -12.81
N PRO A 417 -13.51 -22.71 -12.07
CA PRO A 417 -14.93 -22.77 -11.77
C PRO A 417 -15.41 -21.48 -11.06
N GLN A 418 -16.43 -20.87 -11.59
CA GLN A 418 -17.21 -19.83 -10.92
C GLN A 418 -18.26 -20.48 -9.99
N GLN A 419 -19.17 -19.72 -9.41
CA GLN A 419 -20.18 -20.29 -8.50
C GLN A 419 -21.02 -21.38 -9.19
N ASN A 420 -21.04 -22.59 -8.60
CA ASN A 420 -21.90 -23.71 -8.96
C ASN A 420 -21.80 -24.25 -10.41
N GLU A 421 -20.80 -23.89 -11.17
CA GLU A 421 -20.60 -24.44 -12.52
C GLU A 421 -19.98 -25.84 -12.44
N LYS A 422 -20.65 -26.79 -13.09
CA LYS A 422 -20.03 -28.06 -13.51
C LYS A 422 -18.91 -27.74 -14.50
N GLU A 423 -17.95 -28.64 -14.69
CA GLU A 423 -16.91 -28.51 -15.71
C GLU A 423 -17.48 -27.92 -17.00
N GLY A 424 -16.83 -26.82 -17.48
CA GLY A 424 -17.28 -26.15 -18.69
C GLY A 424 -17.31 -27.07 -19.92
N PRO A 425 -17.79 -26.60 -21.08
CA PRO A 425 -17.94 -27.43 -22.28
C PRO A 425 -16.63 -28.16 -22.62
N PRO A 426 -16.70 -29.35 -23.25
CA PRO A 426 -15.52 -30.12 -23.62
C PRO A 426 -14.58 -29.29 -24.50
N ALA A 427 -13.27 -29.41 -24.27
CA ALA A 427 -12.28 -28.72 -25.07
C ALA A 427 -12.22 -29.27 -26.49
N ARG A 428 -12.16 -28.40 -27.49
CA ARG A 428 -11.83 -28.78 -28.88
C ARG A 428 -10.31 -28.97 -28.97
N GLU A 429 -9.90 -30.20 -29.27
CA GLU A 429 -8.48 -30.53 -29.44
C GLU A 429 -7.99 -30.04 -30.80
N ILE A 430 -6.88 -29.31 -30.79
CA ILE A 430 -6.27 -28.69 -31.95
C ILE A 430 -4.81 -29.12 -32.05
N LYS A 431 -4.46 -29.73 -33.17
CA LYS A 431 -3.08 -30.14 -33.46
C LYS A 431 -2.27 -28.95 -34.00
N ILE A 432 -1.09 -28.73 -33.44
CA ILE A 432 -0.15 -27.70 -33.96
C ILE A 432 0.15 -27.98 -35.42
N GLY A 433 0.11 -26.90 -36.25
CA GLY A 433 0.33 -26.99 -37.69
C GLY A 433 -0.91 -27.33 -38.53
N SER A 434 -2.06 -27.62 -37.91
CA SER A 434 -3.32 -27.84 -38.64
C SER A 434 -3.90 -26.51 -39.16
N LYS A 435 -4.86 -26.62 -40.10
CA LYS A 435 -5.59 -25.43 -40.62
C LYS A 435 -6.33 -24.71 -39.49
N GLU A 436 -6.93 -25.45 -38.58
CA GLU A 436 -7.63 -24.92 -37.42
C GLU A 436 -6.68 -24.19 -36.47
N PHE A 437 -5.46 -24.71 -36.29
CA PHE A 437 -4.43 -24.04 -35.49
C PHE A 437 -4.08 -22.66 -36.09
N ASN A 438 -3.89 -22.60 -37.42
CA ASN A 438 -3.59 -21.33 -38.08
C ASN A 438 -4.73 -20.31 -37.91
N GLN A 439 -5.99 -20.74 -37.95
CA GLN A 439 -7.15 -19.88 -37.68
C GLN A 439 -7.16 -19.37 -36.24
N ILE A 440 -6.72 -20.19 -35.29
CA ILE A 440 -6.57 -19.75 -33.87
C ILE A 440 -5.45 -18.72 -33.76
N VAL A 441 -4.31 -18.96 -34.38
CA VAL A 441 -3.19 -18.01 -34.43
C VAL A 441 -3.65 -16.65 -34.98
N ASP A 442 -4.37 -16.64 -36.11
CA ASP A 442 -4.89 -15.40 -36.71
C ASP A 442 -5.82 -14.63 -35.75
N ARG A 443 -6.69 -15.34 -35.02
CA ARG A 443 -7.59 -14.73 -34.01
C ARG A 443 -6.79 -14.14 -32.85
N LEU A 444 -5.77 -14.85 -32.37
CA LEU A 444 -4.90 -14.36 -31.29
C LEU A 444 -4.09 -13.15 -31.74
N VAL A 445 -3.57 -13.14 -32.95
CA VAL A 445 -2.83 -12.01 -33.53
C VAL A 445 -3.72 -10.77 -33.63
N ARG A 446 -4.94 -10.90 -34.16
CA ARG A 446 -5.91 -9.78 -34.22
C ARG A 446 -6.23 -9.17 -32.84
N LYS A 447 -6.15 -9.99 -31.77
CA LYS A 447 -6.37 -9.56 -30.40
C LYS A 447 -5.08 -9.24 -29.63
N GLN A 448 -3.93 -9.28 -30.30
CA GLN A 448 -2.60 -9.08 -29.68
C GLN A 448 -2.31 -10.08 -28.53
N ARG A 449 -2.82 -11.30 -28.62
CA ARG A 449 -2.72 -12.37 -27.60
C ARG A 449 -1.80 -13.53 -28.01
N GLN A 450 -1.14 -13.46 -29.15
CA GLN A 450 -0.30 -14.53 -29.70
C GLN A 450 0.86 -14.97 -28.81
N SER A 451 1.28 -14.12 -27.86
CA SER A 451 2.35 -14.44 -26.90
C SER A 451 2.04 -15.66 -26.04
N CYS A 452 0.75 -16.01 -25.84
CA CYS A 452 0.39 -17.20 -25.08
C CYS A 452 0.83 -18.51 -25.77
N LEU A 453 1.04 -18.51 -27.08
CA LEU A 453 1.53 -19.69 -27.80
C LEU A 453 3.00 -20.02 -27.44
N ALA A 454 3.76 -19.07 -26.90
CA ALA A 454 5.12 -19.30 -26.41
C ALA A 454 5.17 -20.15 -25.13
N LEU A 455 4.02 -20.38 -24.46
CA LEU A 455 3.92 -21.30 -23.32
C LEU A 455 4.12 -22.78 -23.72
N GLY A 456 4.18 -23.06 -25.02
CA GLY A 456 4.53 -24.36 -25.56
C GLY A 456 3.34 -25.24 -25.89
N ARG A 457 3.61 -26.55 -26.02
CA ARG A 457 2.60 -27.60 -26.26
C ARG A 457 1.83 -27.83 -24.94
N ASN A 458 0.60 -28.32 -25.03
CA ASN A 458 -0.31 -28.54 -23.91
C ASN A 458 -0.85 -27.23 -23.30
N LEU A 459 -1.36 -26.37 -24.16
CA LEU A 459 -2.01 -25.12 -23.77
C LEU A 459 -3.54 -25.26 -23.86
N GLU A 460 -4.24 -24.91 -22.80
CA GLU A 460 -5.70 -24.86 -22.77
C GLU A 460 -6.18 -23.44 -22.55
N LEU A 461 -6.99 -22.91 -23.49
CA LEU A 461 -7.39 -21.51 -23.49
C LEU A 461 -8.81 -21.31 -24.03
N VAL A 462 -9.39 -20.15 -23.70
CA VAL A 462 -10.71 -19.73 -24.16
C VAL A 462 -10.56 -18.61 -25.20
N ILE A 463 -11.10 -18.81 -26.39
CA ILE A 463 -11.18 -17.79 -27.45
C ILE A 463 -12.64 -17.68 -27.88
N ASP A 464 -13.21 -16.48 -27.81
CA ASP A 464 -14.60 -16.18 -28.21
C ASP A 464 -15.62 -17.13 -27.53
N GLY A 465 -15.40 -17.47 -26.24
CA GLY A 465 -16.27 -18.34 -25.47
C GLY A 465 -16.09 -19.86 -25.77
N VAL A 466 -15.19 -20.22 -26.68
CA VAL A 466 -14.92 -21.63 -27.01
C VAL A 466 -13.61 -22.07 -26.34
N ARG A 467 -13.65 -23.23 -25.66
CA ARG A 467 -12.50 -23.87 -25.02
C ARG A 467 -11.69 -24.67 -26.03
N TYR A 468 -10.41 -24.37 -26.15
CA TYR A 468 -9.48 -25.08 -27.04
C TYR A 468 -8.35 -25.70 -26.23
N ARG A 469 -7.92 -26.90 -26.62
CA ARG A 469 -6.71 -27.55 -26.12
C ARG A 469 -5.75 -27.77 -27.29
N ILE A 470 -4.60 -27.06 -27.23
CA ILE A 470 -3.54 -27.14 -28.24
C ILE A 470 -2.58 -28.26 -27.84
N LYS A 471 -2.34 -29.20 -28.76
CA LYS A 471 -1.44 -30.35 -28.58
C LYS A 471 -0.36 -30.41 -29.66
#